data_b951e85cf740ee64d4e7883b3e217183
#
_entry.id   b951e85cf740ee64d4e7883b3e217183
#
_cell.length_a   1.000
_cell.length_b   1.000
_cell.length_c   1.000
_cell.angle_alpha   90.00
_cell.angle_beta   90.00
_cell.angle_gamma   90.00
#
_symmetry.space_group_name_H-M   'P 1'
#
loop_
_entity.id
_entity.type
_entity.pdbx_description
1 polymer ?
#
loop_
_entity_poly.entity_id
_entity_poly.type
_entity_poly.pdbx_seq_one_letter_code
_entity_poly.pdbx_strand_id
1 'polypeptide(L)'
;MKRLQNELASLVNRGVDRHLRLAVTGLSRSGKTAFITSLVNQLLHIHSGARLPLFSAVREERLLGAKRVPQRDLGVARFTYDEGLSQLYGMPPTWPTPTRGVSEIRLALKFRSNDSLLRHFKDTSTLYLEIVDYPGEWLLDLPMLEQDYLSWSRQMNGLLQGQRKEWAAEWLALCEQCDPLAPADEKQLAAISQAYTDYLLRC
;
A
#
# COMPACT_ATOMS: atom_id res chain seq x y z
N MET A 1 -12.76 39.35 21.92
CA MET A 1 -11.60 38.60 22.48
C MET A 1 -11.69 37.10 22.35
N LYS A 2 -12.81 36.44 22.76
CA LYS A 2 -12.93 34.95 22.62
C LYS A 2 -12.78 34.41 21.21
N ARG A 3 -13.22 35.09 20.14
CA ARG A 3 -13.06 34.66 18.74
C ARG A 3 -11.59 34.67 18.29
N LEU A 4 -10.83 35.71 18.58
CA LEU A 4 -9.42 35.84 18.29
C LEU A 4 -8.59 34.80 19.05
N GLN A 5 -8.93 34.50 20.30
CA GLN A 5 -8.28 33.41 21.05
C GLN A 5 -8.55 32.03 20.44
N ASN A 6 -9.77 31.79 19.95
CA ASN A 6 -10.12 30.54 19.29
C ASN A 6 -9.43 30.39 17.91
N GLU A 7 -9.27 31.50 17.17
CA GLU A 7 -8.54 31.49 15.89
C GLU A 7 -7.03 31.30 16.09
N LEU A 8 -6.43 31.99 17.04
CA LEU A 8 -5.03 31.78 17.42
C LEU A 8 -4.80 30.36 17.95
N ALA A 9 -5.67 29.83 18.78
CA ALA A 9 -5.62 28.46 19.26
C ALA A 9 -5.76 27.45 18.09
N SER A 10 -6.60 27.75 17.08
CA SER A 10 -6.74 26.91 15.89
C SER A 10 -5.51 26.95 15.00
N LEU A 11 -4.84 28.08 14.86
CA LEU A 11 -3.60 28.24 14.10
C LEU A 11 -2.42 27.55 14.78
N VAL A 12 -2.30 27.70 16.10
CA VAL A 12 -1.30 26.99 16.92
C VAL A 12 -1.54 25.47 16.86
N ASN A 13 -2.81 25.05 16.91
CA ASN A 13 -3.18 23.64 16.79
C ASN A 13 -2.81 23.05 15.42
N ARG A 14 -2.98 23.82 14.32
CA ARG A 14 -2.57 23.39 12.97
C ARG A 14 -1.05 23.28 12.81
N GLY A 15 -0.27 24.12 13.51
CA GLY A 15 1.20 24.08 13.49
C GLY A 15 1.80 22.93 14.31
N VAL A 16 1.02 22.34 15.23
CA VAL A 16 1.47 21.24 16.12
C VAL A 16 1.01 19.86 15.65
N ASP A 17 -0.01 19.80 14.79
CA ASP A 17 -0.51 18.54 14.25
C ASP A 17 0.49 17.96 13.24
N ARG A 18 0.98 16.78 13.55
CA ARG A 18 1.94 16.05 12.71
C ARG A 18 1.21 15.13 11.75
N HIS A 19 1.76 14.99 10.55
CA HIS A 19 1.27 14.07 9.54
C HIS A 19 2.34 13.05 9.21
N LEU A 20 1.98 11.79 9.21
CA LEU A 20 2.84 10.68 8.80
C LEU A 20 2.09 9.84 7.77
N ARG A 21 2.71 9.62 6.63
CA ARG A 21 2.21 8.71 5.60
C ARG A 21 3.09 7.48 5.57
N LEU A 22 2.49 6.31 5.75
CA LEU A 22 3.14 5.01 5.78
C LEU A 22 2.61 4.16 4.63
N ALA A 23 3.46 3.81 3.68
CA ALA A 23 3.12 2.85 2.65
C ALA A 23 3.47 1.43 3.14
N VAL A 24 2.52 0.53 3.04
CA VAL A 24 2.71 -0.90 3.27
C VAL A 24 2.68 -1.57 1.90
N THR A 25 3.77 -2.23 1.54
CA THR A 25 3.91 -2.87 0.25
C THR A 25 4.41 -4.31 0.40
N GLY A 26 4.27 -5.09 -0.64
CA GLY A 26 4.67 -6.50 -0.73
C GLY A 26 3.84 -7.21 -1.80
N LEU A 27 4.27 -8.36 -2.24
CA LEU A 27 3.60 -9.13 -3.29
C LEU A 27 2.18 -9.57 -2.87
N SER A 28 1.37 -9.97 -3.84
CA SER A 28 0.05 -10.54 -3.59
C SER A 28 0.13 -11.69 -2.59
N ARG A 29 -0.85 -11.79 -1.71
CA ARG A 29 -0.93 -12.79 -0.64
C ARG A 29 0.21 -12.76 0.39
N SER A 30 1.05 -11.72 0.43
CA SER A 30 2.10 -11.56 1.45
C SER A 30 1.57 -11.18 2.84
N GLY A 31 0.27 -11.00 3.01
CA GLY A 31 -0.36 -10.67 4.29
C GLY A 31 -0.50 -9.17 4.57
N LYS A 32 -0.25 -8.27 3.61
CA LYS A 32 -0.39 -6.81 3.76
C LYS A 32 -1.71 -6.39 4.42
N THR A 33 -2.83 -6.84 3.84
CA THR A 33 -4.17 -6.49 4.31
C THR A 33 -4.41 -6.95 5.74
N ALA A 34 -3.97 -8.18 6.09
CA ALA A 34 -4.06 -8.69 7.45
C ALA A 34 -3.19 -7.87 8.42
N PHE A 35 -1.97 -7.50 8.00
CA PHE A 35 -1.08 -6.66 8.80
C PHE A 35 -1.69 -5.28 9.06
N ILE A 36 -2.18 -4.59 8.02
CA ILE A 36 -2.79 -3.27 8.15
C ILE A 36 -4.04 -3.34 9.05
N THR A 37 -4.91 -4.32 8.81
CA THR A 37 -6.12 -4.53 9.62
C THR A 37 -5.77 -4.74 11.09
N SER A 38 -4.79 -5.61 11.38
CA SER A 38 -4.35 -5.91 12.74
C SER A 38 -3.71 -4.69 13.41
N LEU A 39 -2.83 -3.96 12.70
CA LEU A 39 -2.19 -2.74 13.21
C LEU A 39 -3.23 -1.67 13.56
N VAL A 40 -4.16 -1.42 12.64
CA VAL A 40 -5.26 -0.45 12.85
C VAL A 40 -6.11 -0.86 14.03
N ASN A 41 -6.48 -2.15 14.13
CA ASN A 41 -7.26 -2.67 15.26
C ASN A 41 -6.54 -2.46 16.59
N GLN A 42 -5.25 -2.78 16.67
CA GLN A 42 -4.44 -2.57 17.87
C GLN A 42 -4.37 -1.08 18.27
N LEU A 43 -4.20 -0.17 17.30
CA LEU A 43 -4.16 1.27 17.58
C LEU A 43 -5.52 1.80 18.07
N LEU A 44 -6.63 1.35 17.47
CA LEU A 44 -7.98 1.77 17.86
C LEU A 44 -8.36 1.27 19.27
N HIS A 45 -7.85 0.12 19.68
CA HIS A 45 -8.17 -0.54 20.95
C HIS A 45 -7.03 -0.48 21.97
N ILE A 46 -6.26 0.61 21.97
CA ILE A 46 -5.07 0.76 22.82
C ILE A 46 -5.36 0.57 24.32
N HIS A 47 -6.53 0.96 24.79
CA HIS A 47 -6.95 0.81 26.18
C HIS A 47 -7.56 -0.56 26.50
N SER A 48 -7.85 -1.37 25.49
CA SER A 48 -8.53 -2.66 25.65
C SER A 48 -7.58 -3.86 25.56
N GLY A 49 -6.30 -3.67 25.86
CA GLY A 49 -5.29 -4.74 25.88
C GLY A 49 -4.50 -4.86 24.57
N ALA A 50 -4.35 -3.78 23.81
CA ALA A 50 -3.47 -3.76 22.64
C ALA A 50 -2.05 -4.16 22.99
N ARG A 51 -1.45 -5.04 22.17
CA ARG A 51 -0.08 -5.56 22.38
C ARG A 51 0.86 -5.00 21.32
N LEU A 52 1.30 -3.75 21.52
CA LEU A 52 2.30 -3.07 20.68
C LEU A 52 3.58 -2.78 21.48
N PRO A 53 4.31 -3.82 21.99
CA PRO A 53 5.44 -3.65 22.91
C PRO A 53 6.63 -2.92 22.28
N LEU A 54 6.77 -2.98 20.95
CA LEU A 54 7.83 -2.29 20.21
C LEU A 54 7.52 -0.81 19.98
N PHE A 55 6.28 -0.38 20.22
CA PHE A 55 5.88 1.00 20.02
C PHE A 55 6.10 1.80 21.30
N SER A 56 7.15 2.63 21.32
CA SER A 56 7.56 3.36 22.53
C SER A 56 6.46 4.21 23.13
N ALA A 57 5.65 4.89 22.31
CA ALA A 57 4.55 5.73 22.77
C ALA A 57 3.45 4.93 23.50
N VAL A 58 3.29 3.64 23.19
CA VAL A 58 2.38 2.72 23.89
C VAL A 58 3.01 2.25 25.19
N ARG A 59 4.26 1.80 25.13
CA ARG A 59 5.01 1.31 26.29
C ARG A 59 5.18 2.39 27.38
N GLU A 60 5.31 3.65 26.98
CA GLU A 60 5.45 4.80 27.85
C GLU A 60 4.09 5.44 28.23
N GLU A 61 2.99 4.76 27.92
CA GLU A 61 1.62 5.22 28.20
C GLU A 61 1.30 6.64 27.66
N ARG A 62 1.98 7.03 26.60
CA ARG A 62 1.80 8.34 25.98
C ARG A 62 0.70 8.36 24.92
N LEU A 63 0.39 7.22 24.29
CA LEU A 63 -0.71 7.14 23.34
C LEU A 63 -2.03 7.08 24.10
N LEU A 64 -2.81 8.17 23.98
CA LEU A 64 -4.07 8.39 24.72
C LEU A 64 -5.30 7.86 23.99
N GLY A 65 -5.18 7.48 22.73
CA GLY A 65 -6.27 6.96 21.94
C GLY A 65 -6.08 7.18 20.46
N ALA A 66 -6.88 6.48 19.68
CA ALA A 66 -6.92 6.58 18.22
C ALA A 66 -8.36 6.56 17.72
N LYS A 67 -8.61 7.21 16.59
CA LYS A 67 -9.88 7.13 15.87
C LYS A 67 -9.65 7.17 14.37
N ARG A 68 -10.54 6.53 13.62
CA ARG A 68 -10.59 6.69 12.16
C ARG A 68 -11.09 8.07 11.80
N VAL A 69 -10.48 8.69 10.82
CA VAL A 69 -10.87 10.01 10.30
C VAL A 69 -11.01 9.95 8.78
N PRO A 70 -11.76 10.86 8.15
CA PRO A 70 -11.88 10.91 6.69
C PRO A 70 -10.52 11.04 6.01
N GLN A 71 -10.39 10.39 4.85
CA GLN A 71 -9.24 10.56 3.96
C GLN A 71 -9.17 11.99 3.45
N ARG A 72 -7.97 12.42 3.08
CA ARG A 72 -7.75 13.71 2.41
C ARG A 72 -8.01 13.61 0.93
N ASP A 73 -7.51 12.54 0.32
CA ASP A 73 -7.65 12.27 -1.10
C ASP A 73 -8.84 11.33 -1.33
N LEU A 74 -9.90 11.87 -1.91
CA LEU A 74 -11.09 11.12 -2.27
C LEU A 74 -10.92 10.29 -3.56
N GLY A 75 -9.85 10.54 -4.32
CA GLY A 75 -9.49 9.75 -5.49
C GLY A 75 -8.86 8.39 -5.15
N VAL A 76 -8.37 8.22 -3.92
CA VAL A 76 -7.83 6.94 -3.44
C VAL A 76 -8.94 6.13 -2.79
N ALA A 77 -9.04 4.83 -3.14
CA ALA A 77 -10.02 3.93 -2.54
C ALA A 77 -9.82 3.83 -1.02
N ARG A 78 -10.92 3.69 -0.28
CA ARG A 78 -10.85 3.45 1.16
C ARG A 78 -10.43 2.01 1.43
N PHE A 79 -9.49 1.83 2.35
CA PHE A 79 -9.11 0.52 2.85
C PHE A 79 -10.30 -0.17 3.55
N THR A 80 -10.56 -1.42 3.21
CA THR A 80 -11.71 -2.21 3.69
C THR A 80 -11.45 -2.81 5.09
N TYR A 81 -11.20 -1.94 6.07
CA TYR A 81 -10.83 -2.35 7.43
C TYR A 81 -11.90 -3.24 8.09
N ASP A 82 -13.16 -2.83 8.01
CA ASP A 82 -14.25 -3.54 8.71
C ASP A 82 -14.49 -4.94 8.11
N GLU A 83 -14.33 -5.09 6.79
CA GLU A 83 -14.38 -6.37 6.10
C GLU A 83 -13.18 -7.25 6.49
N GLY A 84 -11.96 -6.72 6.43
CA GLY A 84 -10.75 -7.43 6.84
C GLY A 84 -10.83 -7.90 8.30
N LEU A 85 -11.38 -7.07 9.18
CA LEU A 85 -11.58 -7.41 10.58
C LEU A 85 -12.60 -8.57 10.73
N SER A 86 -13.73 -8.50 10.04
CA SER A 86 -14.74 -9.55 10.07
C SER A 86 -14.23 -10.90 9.55
N GLN A 87 -13.35 -10.88 8.55
CA GLN A 87 -12.71 -12.08 8.02
C GLN A 87 -11.71 -12.69 9.00
N LEU A 88 -10.87 -11.87 9.64
CA LEU A 88 -9.88 -12.35 10.61
C LEU A 88 -10.50 -12.90 11.91
N TYR A 89 -11.62 -12.33 12.34
CA TYR A 89 -12.33 -12.74 13.56
C TYR A 89 -13.58 -13.58 13.30
N GLY A 90 -13.85 -13.93 12.05
CA GLY A 90 -14.95 -14.81 11.67
C GLY A 90 -14.83 -16.23 12.22
N MET A 91 -15.91 -16.99 12.15
CA MET A 91 -15.90 -18.42 12.51
C MET A 91 -16.40 -19.27 11.33
N PRO A 92 -15.50 -19.97 10.63
CA PRO A 92 -14.05 -20.04 10.82
C PRO A 92 -13.33 -18.74 10.39
N PRO A 93 -12.16 -18.41 10.95
CA PRO A 93 -11.39 -17.26 10.51
C PRO A 93 -10.85 -17.49 9.10
N THR A 94 -10.84 -16.41 8.30
CA THR A 94 -10.34 -16.44 6.92
C THR A 94 -9.36 -15.32 6.68
N TRP A 95 -8.49 -15.49 5.69
CA TRP A 95 -7.61 -14.42 5.26
C TRP A 95 -8.41 -13.29 4.61
N PRO A 96 -8.04 -12.02 4.87
CA PRO A 96 -8.65 -10.89 4.20
C PRO A 96 -8.52 -10.98 2.69
N THR A 97 -9.55 -10.54 1.98
CA THR A 97 -9.56 -10.46 0.53
C THR A 97 -8.40 -9.57 0.05
N PRO A 98 -7.56 -10.02 -0.90
CA PRO A 98 -6.46 -9.22 -1.42
C PRO A 98 -6.94 -7.92 -2.06
N THR A 99 -6.30 -6.82 -1.73
CA THR A 99 -6.55 -5.52 -2.34
C THR A 99 -5.99 -5.51 -3.77
N ARG A 100 -6.79 -5.09 -4.76
CA ARG A 100 -6.40 -5.07 -6.18
C ARG A 100 -5.77 -3.75 -6.64
N GLY A 101 -5.82 -2.72 -5.82
CA GLY A 101 -5.31 -1.40 -6.13
C GLY A 101 -4.82 -0.67 -4.90
N VAL A 102 -4.46 0.61 -5.04
CA VAL A 102 -4.08 1.44 -3.91
C VAL A 102 -5.30 1.74 -3.07
N SER A 103 -5.18 1.55 -1.76
CA SER A 103 -6.21 1.97 -0.81
C SER A 103 -5.57 2.63 0.41
N GLU A 104 -6.33 3.45 1.12
CA GLU A 104 -5.82 4.24 2.25
C GLU A 104 -6.78 4.17 3.45
N ILE A 105 -6.20 4.12 4.65
CA ILE A 105 -6.90 4.37 5.89
C ILE A 105 -6.19 5.46 6.68
N ARG A 106 -6.95 6.41 7.23
CA ARG A 106 -6.43 7.53 8.00
C ARG A 106 -6.90 7.47 9.44
N LEU A 107 -5.94 7.62 10.36
CA LEU A 107 -6.15 7.62 11.80
C LEU A 107 -5.70 8.95 12.40
N ALA A 108 -6.40 9.41 13.43
CA ALA A 108 -5.94 10.46 14.31
C ALA A 108 -5.52 9.81 15.63
N LEU A 109 -4.22 9.89 15.94
CA LEU A 109 -3.60 9.36 17.15
C LEU A 109 -3.38 10.52 18.12
N LYS A 110 -3.97 10.46 19.31
CA LYS A 110 -3.79 11.46 20.36
C LYS A 110 -2.75 10.95 21.35
N PHE A 111 -1.74 11.77 21.65
CA PHE A 111 -0.67 11.38 22.56
C PHE A 111 -0.20 12.57 23.43
N ARG A 112 0.42 12.24 24.58
CA ARG A 112 1.08 13.24 25.44
C ARG A 112 2.39 13.68 24.79
N SER A 113 2.61 15.00 24.74
CA SER A 113 3.87 15.55 24.24
C SER A 113 5.01 15.29 25.21
N ASN A 114 6.19 14.93 24.69
CA ASN A 114 7.42 14.80 25.49
C ASN A 114 8.22 16.11 25.56
N ASP A 115 7.83 17.12 24.79
CA ASP A 115 8.56 18.36 24.65
C ASP A 115 8.21 19.29 25.83
N SER A 116 9.20 19.60 26.67
CA SER A 116 9.02 20.41 27.88
C SER A 116 8.52 21.83 27.60
N LEU A 117 8.89 22.39 26.44
CA LEU A 117 8.43 23.72 25.99
C LEU A 117 6.98 23.68 25.51
N LEU A 118 6.57 22.62 24.82
CA LEU A 118 5.19 22.46 24.34
C LEU A 118 4.22 22.09 25.46
N ARG A 119 4.68 21.44 26.54
CA ARG A 119 3.85 21.12 27.72
C ARG A 119 3.23 22.35 28.37
N HIS A 120 3.90 23.48 28.34
CA HIS A 120 3.38 24.73 28.90
C HIS A 120 2.20 25.31 28.09
N PHE A 121 2.09 24.92 26.80
CA PHE A 121 1.04 25.41 25.91
C PHE A 121 -0.01 24.36 25.58
N LYS A 122 0.36 23.08 25.54
CA LYS A 122 -0.56 21.99 25.18
C LYS A 122 -0.03 20.63 25.64
N ASP A 123 -0.75 20.01 26.58
CA ASP A 123 -0.37 18.68 27.12
C ASP A 123 -0.50 17.54 26.11
N THR A 124 -1.29 17.72 25.05
CA THR A 124 -1.57 16.67 24.08
C THR A 124 -1.40 17.15 22.64
N SER A 125 -0.89 16.29 21.80
CA SER A 125 -0.72 16.49 20.35
C SER A 125 -1.48 15.43 19.57
N THR A 126 -1.79 15.73 18.30
CA THR A 126 -2.40 14.77 17.37
C THR A 126 -1.44 14.45 16.27
N LEU A 127 -1.25 13.14 16.00
CA LEU A 127 -0.60 12.63 14.81
C LEU A 127 -1.65 12.06 13.86
N TYR A 128 -1.73 12.57 12.67
CA TYR A 128 -2.51 11.96 11.59
C TYR A 128 -1.65 10.93 10.89
N LEU A 129 -2.00 9.67 11.04
CA LEU A 129 -1.34 8.54 10.38
C LEU A 129 -2.18 8.12 9.18
N GLU A 130 -1.61 8.23 7.99
CA GLU A 130 -2.18 7.75 6.73
C GLU A 130 -1.45 6.46 6.36
N ILE A 131 -2.17 5.33 6.38
CA ILE A 131 -1.62 4.02 5.99
C ILE A 131 -2.14 3.71 4.60
N VAL A 132 -1.23 3.54 3.66
CA VAL A 132 -1.51 3.23 2.26
C VAL A 132 -1.15 1.79 1.99
N ASP A 133 -2.14 0.98 1.59
CA ASP A 133 -1.91 -0.35 1.02
C ASP A 133 -1.54 -0.20 -0.45
N TYR A 134 -0.29 -0.54 -0.78
CA TYR A 134 0.26 -0.36 -2.11
C TYR A 134 0.61 -1.71 -2.73
N PRO A 135 0.10 -2.04 -3.94
CA PRO A 135 0.46 -3.26 -4.63
C PRO A 135 1.97 -3.35 -4.87
N GLY A 136 2.61 -4.37 -4.29
CA GLY A 136 4.05 -4.52 -4.39
C GLY A 136 4.51 -4.90 -5.78
N GLU A 137 3.63 -5.50 -6.56
CA GLU A 137 3.86 -5.83 -7.96
C GLU A 137 4.26 -4.59 -8.78
N TRP A 138 3.66 -3.44 -8.50
CA TRP A 138 3.98 -2.18 -9.19
C TRP A 138 5.39 -1.68 -8.92
N LEU A 139 6.02 -2.08 -7.79
CA LEU A 139 7.41 -1.75 -7.51
C LEU A 139 8.39 -2.53 -8.42
N LEU A 140 7.96 -3.67 -8.94
CA LEU A 140 8.76 -4.45 -9.88
C LEU A 140 8.87 -3.76 -11.26
N ASP A 141 7.94 -2.86 -11.56
CA ASP A 141 7.92 -2.11 -12.81
C ASP A 141 8.76 -0.82 -12.74
N LEU A 142 9.17 -0.37 -11.54
CA LEU A 142 9.95 0.85 -11.38
C LEU A 142 11.26 0.88 -12.20
N PRO A 143 12.02 -0.22 -12.31
CA PRO A 143 13.23 -0.23 -13.16
C PRO A 143 12.95 0.04 -14.63
N MET A 144 11.71 -0.16 -15.10
CA MET A 144 11.33 0.14 -16.48
C MET A 144 11.33 1.66 -16.77
N LEU A 145 11.17 2.51 -15.73
CA LEU A 145 11.21 3.96 -15.88
C LEU A 145 12.60 4.49 -16.27
N GLU A 146 13.64 3.72 -16.01
CA GLU A 146 15.04 4.06 -16.32
C GLU A 146 15.52 3.46 -17.64
N GLN A 147 14.64 2.75 -18.36
CA GLN A 147 14.98 2.01 -19.58
C GLN A 147 14.12 2.45 -20.76
N ASP A 148 14.71 2.49 -21.95
CA ASP A 148 13.93 2.55 -23.18
C ASP A 148 13.40 1.13 -23.54
N TYR A 149 12.45 1.09 -24.48
CA TYR A 149 11.82 -0.15 -24.91
C TYR A 149 12.85 -1.17 -25.45
N LEU A 150 13.84 -0.72 -26.19
CA LEU A 150 14.85 -1.61 -26.78
C LEU A 150 15.76 -2.23 -25.72
N SER A 151 16.18 -1.45 -24.74
CA SER A 151 16.99 -1.90 -23.61
C SER A 151 16.23 -2.89 -22.75
N TRP A 152 14.99 -2.58 -22.40
CA TRP A 152 14.09 -3.47 -21.69
C TRP A 152 13.85 -4.78 -22.46
N SER A 153 13.56 -4.70 -23.76
CA SER A 153 13.31 -5.88 -24.60
C SER A 153 14.53 -6.79 -24.70
N ARG A 154 15.75 -6.22 -24.83
CA ARG A 154 16.99 -7.01 -24.80
C ARG A 154 17.21 -7.71 -23.47
N GLN A 155 16.94 -7.00 -22.37
CA GLN A 155 17.03 -7.57 -21.02
C GLN A 155 16.05 -8.74 -20.84
N MET A 156 14.79 -8.57 -21.26
CA MET A 156 13.78 -9.64 -21.17
C MET A 156 14.15 -10.84 -22.03
N ASN A 157 14.65 -10.62 -23.26
CA ASN A 157 15.14 -11.69 -24.11
C ASN A 157 16.34 -12.43 -23.46
N GLY A 158 17.18 -11.73 -22.73
CA GLY A 158 18.30 -12.33 -21.99
C GLY A 158 17.87 -13.30 -20.88
N LEU A 159 16.63 -13.20 -20.40
CA LEU A 159 16.05 -14.11 -19.41
C LEU A 159 15.55 -15.44 -20.01
N LEU A 160 15.43 -15.51 -21.34
CA LEU A 160 15.01 -16.72 -22.07
C LEU A 160 16.18 -17.70 -22.20
N GLN A 161 16.53 -18.37 -21.09
CA GLN A 161 17.61 -19.32 -21.02
C GLN A 161 17.13 -20.69 -20.49
N GLY A 162 17.82 -21.77 -20.89
CA GLY A 162 17.51 -23.12 -20.43
C GLY A 162 16.04 -23.48 -20.69
N GLN A 163 15.38 -24.05 -19.73
CA GLN A 163 14.00 -24.53 -19.82
C GLN A 163 12.98 -23.43 -20.20
N ARG A 164 13.20 -22.17 -19.80
CA ARG A 164 12.35 -21.04 -20.21
C ARG A 164 12.36 -20.83 -21.72
N LYS A 165 13.51 -21.02 -22.37
CA LYS A 165 13.61 -20.90 -23.81
C LYS A 165 12.85 -22.03 -24.55
N GLU A 166 12.86 -23.25 -23.99
CA GLU A 166 12.07 -24.36 -24.51
C GLU A 166 10.55 -24.08 -24.41
N TRP A 167 10.11 -23.58 -23.27
CA TRP A 167 8.70 -23.24 -23.08
C TRP A 167 8.22 -22.06 -23.93
N ALA A 168 9.13 -21.14 -24.28
CA ALA A 168 8.87 -19.98 -25.12
C ALA A 168 8.90 -20.26 -26.60
N ALA A 169 9.28 -21.48 -27.05
CA ALA A 169 9.55 -21.78 -28.43
C ALA A 169 8.40 -21.44 -29.41
N GLU A 170 7.18 -21.76 -29.05
CA GLU A 170 5.98 -21.47 -29.84
C GLU A 170 5.74 -19.95 -29.96
N TRP A 171 5.82 -19.23 -28.86
CA TRP A 171 5.70 -17.77 -28.83
C TRP A 171 6.79 -17.09 -29.66
N LEU A 172 8.04 -17.51 -29.52
CA LEU A 172 9.17 -16.98 -30.28
C LEU A 172 9.02 -17.22 -31.81
N ALA A 173 8.56 -18.41 -32.20
CA ALA A 173 8.31 -18.73 -33.60
C ALA A 173 7.22 -17.85 -34.23
N LEU A 174 6.15 -17.53 -33.47
CA LEU A 174 5.11 -16.61 -33.91
C LEU A 174 5.63 -15.16 -34.01
N CYS A 175 6.47 -14.73 -33.06
CA CYS A 175 7.11 -13.40 -33.12
C CYS A 175 8.03 -13.25 -34.33
N GLU A 176 8.82 -14.29 -34.70
CA GLU A 176 9.71 -14.28 -35.87
C GLU A 176 8.95 -14.15 -37.18
N GLN A 177 7.70 -14.61 -37.24
CA GLN A 177 6.83 -14.50 -38.42
C GLN A 177 6.12 -13.15 -38.53
N CYS A 178 6.23 -12.32 -37.49
CA CYS A 178 5.59 -11.00 -37.43
C CYS A 178 6.52 -9.94 -38.03
N ASP A 179 6.08 -9.28 -39.10
CA ASP A 179 6.76 -8.09 -39.63
C ASP A 179 6.29 -6.87 -38.84
N PRO A 180 7.14 -6.22 -38.01
CA PRO A 180 6.75 -5.07 -37.17
C PRO A 180 6.42 -3.82 -38.00
N LEU A 181 6.73 -3.80 -39.30
CA LEU A 181 6.46 -2.69 -40.20
C LEU A 181 5.20 -2.91 -41.07
N ALA A 182 4.63 -4.11 -41.04
CA ALA A 182 3.40 -4.42 -41.74
C ALA A 182 2.17 -3.78 -41.04
N PRO A 183 1.07 -3.57 -41.75
CA PRO A 183 -0.20 -3.20 -41.10
C PRO A 183 -0.58 -4.22 -40.03
N ALA A 184 -1.16 -3.72 -38.90
CA ALA A 184 -1.53 -4.57 -37.79
C ALA A 184 -2.55 -5.66 -38.20
N ASP A 185 -2.21 -6.92 -37.95
CA ASP A 185 -3.11 -8.07 -38.08
C ASP A 185 -3.55 -8.50 -36.67
N GLU A 186 -4.80 -8.19 -36.34
CA GLU A 186 -5.42 -8.49 -35.05
C GLU A 186 -5.39 -9.99 -34.71
N LYS A 187 -5.53 -10.87 -35.69
CA LYS A 187 -5.50 -12.32 -35.49
C LYS A 187 -4.08 -12.82 -35.15
N GLN A 188 -3.07 -12.29 -35.84
CA GLN A 188 -1.69 -12.61 -35.55
C GLN A 188 -1.27 -12.09 -34.19
N LEU A 189 -1.65 -10.86 -33.85
CA LEU A 189 -1.37 -10.28 -32.54
C LEU A 189 -2.06 -11.05 -31.40
N ALA A 190 -3.31 -11.48 -31.60
CA ALA A 190 -4.02 -12.32 -30.62
C ALA A 190 -3.32 -13.69 -30.43
N ALA A 191 -2.86 -14.32 -31.50
CA ALA A 191 -2.13 -15.59 -31.42
C ALA A 191 -0.81 -15.44 -30.67
N ILE A 192 -0.04 -14.39 -30.93
CA ILE A 192 1.22 -14.08 -30.23
C ILE A 192 0.93 -13.83 -28.73
N SER A 193 -0.10 -13.05 -28.41
CA SER A 193 -0.51 -12.77 -27.02
C SER A 193 -0.94 -14.02 -26.27
N GLN A 194 -1.69 -14.91 -26.91
CA GLN A 194 -2.10 -16.19 -26.32
C GLN A 194 -0.89 -17.09 -26.06
N ALA A 195 -0.01 -17.27 -27.04
CA ALA A 195 1.19 -18.10 -26.89
C ALA A 195 2.12 -17.56 -25.79
N TYR A 196 2.21 -16.22 -25.63
CA TYR A 196 2.95 -15.60 -24.52
C TYR A 196 2.30 -15.91 -23.16
N THR A 197 0.98 -15.83 -23.07
CA THR A 197 0.25 -16.18 -21.85
C THR A 197 0.47 -17.64 -21.47
N ASP A 198 0.40 -18.55 -22.45
CA ASP A 198 0.63 -19.97 -22.24
C ASP A 198 2.06 -20.27 -21.79
N TYR A 199 3.04 -19.54 -22.33
CA TYR A 199 4.43 -19.58 -21.86
C TYR A 199 4.53 -19.13 -20.39
N LEU A 200 3.93 -18.01 -20.02
CA LEU A 200 3.99 -17.51 -18.63
C LEU A 200 3.34 -18.46 -17.62
N LEU A 201 2.30 -19.18 -18.03
CA LEU A 201 1.64 -20.16 -17.17
C LEU A 201 2.49 -21.42 -16.90
N ARG A 202 3.53 -21.65 -17.73
CA ARG A 202 4.50 -22.75 -17.55
C ARG A 202 5.71 -22.35 -16.70
N CYS A 203 5.95 -21.03 -16.53
CA CYS A 203 7.05 -20.48 -15.71
C CYS A 203 6.72 -20.47 -14.22
#